data_784625801ff0f05789cd3cef0b2c7fd8
#
_entry.id   784625801ff0f05789cd3cef0b2c7fd8
#
_cell.length_a   1.000
_cell.length_b   1.000
_cell.length_c   1.000
_cell.angle_alpha   90.00
_cell.angle_beta   90.00
_cell.angle_gamma   90.00
#
_symmetry.space_group_name_H-M   'P 1'
#
loop_
_entity.id
_entity.type
_entity.pdbx_description
1 polymer ?
#
loop_
_entity_poly.entity_id
_entity_poly.type
_entity_poly.pdbx_seq_one_letter_code
_entity_poly.pdbx_strand_id
1 'polypeptide(L)'
;MHGVMKLKPYKIYFFMIYFLIIFQDTHGNDLSKHLLDFEIFLGKRFQGEFYNSTKENPLMDIIYFERILNGEAIRITHSVNHGEYGGEYIIAWNSDKGIIESYYFSTGGEIRVSSVDITNNEISIKEDFSKNKNGIQKVKKIFRLDSEGSLENNIKYMINNMWVNSYEMIYSRNDSAKIIFR
;
A
#
# COMPACT_ATOMS: atom_id res chain seq x y z
N MET A 1 -2.26 -30.59 65.32
CA MET A 1 -3.18 -29.53 64.92
C MET A 1 -2.51 -28.73 63.81
N HIS A 2 -2.87 -28.97 62.52
CA HIS A 2 -2.33 -28.25 61.38
C HIS A 2 -3.31 -27.16 60.97
N GLY A 3 -2.94 -25.91 61.22
CA GLY A 3 -3.73 -24.76 60.83
C GLY A 3 -3.61 -24.49 59.32
N VAL A 4 -4.67 -24.73 58.58
CA VAL A 4 -4.77 -24.35 57.16
C VAL A 4 -4.99 -22.84 57.08
N MET A 5 -4.01 -22.16 56.54
CA MET A 5 -4.08 -20.70 56.32
C MET A 5 -4.99 -20.42 55.13
N LYS A 6 -6.22 -19.94 55.37
CA LYS A 6 -7.14 -19.50 54.30
C LYS A 6 -6.66 -18.16 53.74
N LEU A 7 -6.11 -18.19 52.54
CA LEU A 7 -5.80 -16.96 51.78
C LEU A 7 -7.10 -16.26 51.37
N LYS A 8 -7.23 -14.98 51.69
CA LYS A 8 -8.43 -14.19 51.39
C LYS A 8 -8.56 -13.93 49.88
N PRO A 9 -9.73 -14.13 49.29
CA PRO A 9 -9.90 -14.13 47.82
C PRO A 9 -9.60 -12.80 47.14
N TYR A 10 -9.62 -11.67 47.84
CA TYR A 10 -9.38 -10.34 47.26
C TYR A 10 -7.93 -10.11 46.75
N LYS A 11 -6.96 -10.87 47.25
CA LYS A 11 -5.57 -10.75 46.78
C LYS A 11 -5.39 -11.33 45.34
N ILE A 12 -6.21 -12.29 44.97
CA ILE A 12 -6.17 -12.92 43.65
C ILE A 12 -6.72 -11.96 42.60
N TYR A 13 -7.79 -11.22 42.91
CA TYR A 13 -8.38 -10.23 41.99
C TYR A 13 -7.46 -9.04 41.70
N PHE A 14 -6.69 -8.60 42.69
CA PHE A 14 -5.75 -7.50 42.51
C PHE A 14 -4.57 -7.89 41.62
N PHE A 15 -4.12 -9.13 41.69
CA PHE A 15 -3.05 -9.64 40.83
C PHE A 15 -3.53 -9.85 39.39
N MET A 16 -4.78 -10.27 39.20
CA MET A 16 -5.39 -10.48 37.88
C MET A 16 -5.65 -9.15 37.16
N ILE A 17 -6.07 -8.10 37.86
CA ILE A 17 -6.25 -6.75 37.32
C ILE A 17 -4.89 -6.12 36.95
N TYR A 18 -3.85 -6.34 37.74
CA TYR A 18 -2.50 -5.84 37.40
C TYR A 18 -1.91 -6.54 36.18
N PHE A 19 -2.21 -7.83 35.97
CA PHE A 19 -1.78 -8.58 34.79
C PHE A 19 -2.53 -8.15 33.53
N LEU A 20 -3.81 -7.76 33.65
CA LEU A 20 -4.59 -7.22 32.53
C LEU A 20 -4.16 -5.82 32.10
N ILE A 21 -3.61 -5.01 32.99
CA ILE A 21 -3.12 -3.66 32.68
C ILE A 21 -1.76 -3.70 31.97
N ILE A 22 -0.94 -4.74 32.20
CA ILE A 22 0.37 -4.88 31.55
C ILE A 22 0.26 -5.35 30.08
N PHE A 23 -0.89 -5.94 29.68
CA PHE A 23 -1.16 -6.37 28.29
C PHE A 23 -1.98 -5.37 27.48
N GLN A 24 -2.10 -4.13 27.89
CA GLN A 24 -2.38 -3.08 26.94
C GLN A 24 -1.08 -2.80 26.19
N ASP A 25 -0.71 -3.73 25.30
CA ASP A 25 0.15 -3.43 24.20
C ASP A 25 -0.48 -2.24 23.47
N THR A 26 0.07 -1.08 23.70
CA THR A 26 0.02 0.04 22.75
C THR A 26 0.76 -0.39 21.50
N HIS A 27 0.35 -1.50 20.85
CA HIS A 27 0.65 -1.77 19.45
C HIS A 27 -0.19 -0.77 18.69
N GLY A 28 0.32 0.42 18.84
CA GLY A 28 -0.17 1.62 18.29
C GLY A 28 -0.21 1.54 16.80
N ASN A 29 -0.88 2.43 16.29
CA ASN A 29 -1.06 2.91 14.95
C ASN A 29 0.24 3.17 14.16
N ASP A 30 1.40 2.70 14.57
CA ASP A 30 2.68 3.02 13.96
C ASP A 30 3.02 2.08 12.81
N LEU A 31 3.66 2.63 11.78
CA LEU A 31 4.22 1.83 10.70
C LEU A 31 5.48 1.11 11.16
N SER A 32 5.70 -0.09 10.62
CA SER A 32 6.99 -0.75 10.67
C SER A 32 8.11 0.19 10.21
N LYS A 33 9.26 0.14 10.87
CA LYS A 33 10.40 1.04 10.62
C LYS A 33 10.85 1.11 9.15
N HIS A 34 10.61 0.03 8.39
CA HIS A 34 10.95 -0.04 6.98
C HIS A 34 9.91 0.62 6.06
N LEU A 35 8.75 0.98 6.59
CA LEU A 35 7.62 1.52 5.86
C LEU A 35 7.26 2.96 6.27
N LEU A 36 8.04 3.59 7.15
CA LEU A 36 7.74 4.91 7.69
C LEU A 36 7.55 5.99 6.60
N ASP A 37 8.32 5.94 5.53
CA ASP A 37 8.22 6.91 4.45
C ASP A 37 6.90 6.85 3.67
N PHE A 38 6.09 5.77 3.86
CA PHE A 38 4.74 5.70 3.30
C PHE A 38 3.73 6.58 4.04
N GLU A 39 4.03 7.06 5.25
CA GLU A 39 3.07 7.77 6.10
C GLU A 39 2.41 8.95 5.40
N ILE A 40 3.17 9.69 4.59
CA ILE A 40 2.66 10.86 3.87
C ILE A 40 1.57 10.53 2.85
N PHE A 41 1.47 9.27 2.38
CA PHE A 41 0.46 8.81 1.42
C PHE A 41 -0.79 8.27 2.10
N LEU A 42 -0.68 7.80 3.36
CA LEU A 42 -1.72 7.01 4.02
C LEU A 42 -3.01 7.79 4.29
N GLY A 43 -4.13 7.06 4.21
CA GLY A 43 -5.47 7.58 4.47
C GLY A 43 -5.99 8.53 3.38
N LYS A 44 -5.25 8.72 2.29
CA LYS A 44 -5.58 9.63 1.20
C LYS A 44 -6.11 8.89 0.00
N ARG A 45 -7.19 9.42 -0.59
CA ARG A 45 -7.71 8.99 -1.88
C ARG A 45 -7.43 10.02 -2.94
N PHE A 46 -7.08 9.52 -4.10
CA PHE A 46 -6.72 10.33 -5.26
C PHE A 46 -7.54 9.88 -6.45
N GLN A 47 -7.98 10.84 -7.26
CA GLN A 47 -8.74 10.60 -8.47
C GLN A 47 -8.09 11.32 -9.64
N GLY A 48 -7.86 10.61 -10.75
CA GLY A 48 -7.28 11.15 -11.96
C GLY A 48 -7.95 10.64 -13.22
N GLU A 49 -7.74 11.34 -14.31
CA GLU A 49 -8.23 10.95 -15.64
C GLU A 49 -7.08 10.42 -16.48
N PHE A 50 -7.35 9.37 -17.26
CA PHE A 50 -6.42 8.91 -18.28
C PHE A 50 -6.29 9.95 -19.40
N TYR A 51 -5.13 10.03 -20.04
CA TYR A 51 -4.84 10.98 -21.13
C TYR A 51 -5.79 10.82 -22.34
N ASN A 52 -6.38 9.64 -22.52
CA ASN A 52 -7.34 9.33 -23.57
C ASN A 52 -8.81 9.39 -23.08
N SER A 53 -9.05 9.92 -21.88
CA SER A 53 -10.39 10.21 -21.38
C SER A 53 -11.05 11.29 -22.24
N THR A 54 -12.34 11.11 -22.56
CA THR A 54 -13.15 12.10 -23.28
C THR A 54 -14.46 12.31 -22.52
N LYS A 55 -15.19 13.37 -22.85
CA LYS A 55 -16.53 13.62 -22.26
C LYS A 55 -17.52 12.50 -22.58
N GLU A 56 -17.41 11.89 -23.75
CA GLU A 56 -18.27 10.81 -24.23
C GLU A 56 -17.85 9.45 -23.67
N ASN A 57 -16.56 9.29 -23.35
CA ASN A 57 -16.00 8.07 -22.76
C ASN A 57 -15.00 8.44 -21.67
N PRO A 58 -15.48 8.84 -20.48
CA PRO A 58 -14.63 9.22 -19.37
C PRO A 58 -13.89 7.99 -18.82
N LEU A 59 -12.57 8.12 -18.70
CA LEU A 59 -11.70 7.10 -18.14
C LEU A 59 -11.07 7.65 -16.86
N MET A 60 -11.60 7.20 -15.73
CA MET A 60 -11.21 7.67 -14.39
C MET A 60 -10.51 6.54 -13.64
N ASP A 61 -9.48 6.88 -12.89
CA ASP A 61 -8.86 5.98 -11.92
C ASP A 61 -8.89 6.60 -10.52
N ILE A 62 -9.14 5.77 -9.53
CA ILE A 62 -9.14 6.14 -8.11
C ILE A 62 -8.09 5.29 -7.42
N ILE A 63 -7.21 5.93 -6.66
CA ILE A 63 -6.15 5.26 -5.89
C ILE A 63 -6.35 5.57 -4.41
N TYR A 64 -6.19 4.56 -3.57
CA TYR A 64 -6.25 4.67 -2.11
C TYR A 64 -5.06 3.97 -1.46
N PHE A 65 -4.42 4.68 -0.54
CA PHE A 65 -3.30 4.16 0.25
C PHE A 65 -3.76 3.93 1.69
N GLU A 66 -3.56 2.73 2.19
CA GLU A 66 -3.93 2.40 3.56
C GLU A 66 -2.91 1.49 4.25
N ARG A 67 -2.83 1.67 5.54
CA ARG A 67 -2.07 0.80 6.42
C ARG A 67 -2.88 -0.44 6.75
N ILE A 68 -2.26 -1.61 6.66
CA ILE A 68 -2.86 -2.90 7.02
C ILE A 68 -1.93 -3.69 7.94
N LEU A 69 -2.39 -4.80 8.48
CA LEU A 69 -1.61 -5.74 9.33
C LEU A 69 -0.88 -5.01 10.47
N ASN A 70 -1.58 -4.12 11.19
CA ASN A 70 -1.02 -3.35 12.30
C ASN A 70 0.23 -2.51 11.93
N GLY A 71 0.35 -2.09 10.66
CA GLY A 71 1.48 -1.30 10.17
C GLY A 71 2.62 -2.11 9.57
N GLU A 72 2.53 -3.43 9.55
CA GLU A 72 3.55 -4.29 8.91
C GLU A 72 3.41 -4.35 7.39
N ALA A 73 2.32 -3.83 6.84
CA ALA A 73 2.13 -3.72 5.40
C ALA A 73 1.31 -2.49 4.99
N ILE A 74 1.48 -2.09 3.74
CA ILE A 74 0.71 -1.05 3.05
C ILE A 74 -0.12 -1.72 1.97
N ARG A 75 -1.38 -1.32 1.84
CA ARG A 75 -2.22 -1.64 0.70
C ARG A 75 -2.41 -0.41 -0.17
N ILE A 76 -2.15 -0.54 -1.48
CA ILE A 76 -2.54 0.46 -2.47
C ILE A 76 -3.62 -0.18 -3.32
N THR A 77 -4.83 0.35 -3.25
CA THR A 77 -5.96 -0.13 -4.04
C THR A 77 -6.25 0.86 -5.15
N HIS A 78 -6.54 0.37 -6.35
CA HIS A 78 -7.00 1.24 -7.43
C HIS A 78 -8.22 0.66 -8.15
N SER A 79 -9.05 1.54 -8.70
CA SER A 79 -10.30 1.19 -9.38
C SER A 79 -10.55 2.13 -10.54
N VAL A 80 -10.62 1.54 -11.74
CA VAL A 80 -10.88 2.24 -12.99
C VAL A 80 -12.35 2.12 -13.34
N ASN A 81 -12.98 3.22 -13.80
CA ASN A 81 -14.33 3.27 -14.34
C ASN A 81 -15.37 2.52 -13.49
N HIS A 82 -15.48 2.87 -12.22
CA HIS A 82 -16.44 2.23 -11.30
C HIS A 82 -16.28 0.70 -11.21
N GLY A 83 -15.06 0.20 -11.31
CA GLY A 83 -14.71 -1.20 -11.07
C GLY A 83 -14.67 -2.09 -12.32
N GLU A 84 -14.66 -1.51 -13.52
CA GLU A 84 -14.43 -2.28 -14.76
C GLU A 84 -13.07 -2.95 -14.76
N TYR A 85 -12.07 -2.29 -14.18
CA TYR A 85 -10.75 -2.82 -13.90
C TYR A 85 -10.23 -2.26 -12.58
N GLY A 86 -9.35 -3.00 -11.93
CA GLY A 86 -8.70 -2.53 -10.72
C GLY A 86 -7.80 -3.59 -10.13
N GLY A 87 -7.20 -3.25 -8.99
CA GLY A 87 -6.31 -4.17 -8.31
C GLY A 87 -5.78 -3.62 -6.99
N GLU A 88 -4.99 -4.46 -6.34
CA GLU A 88 -4.38 -4.15 -5.06
C GLU A 88 -2.90 -4.49 -5.09
N TYR A 89 -2.07 -3.58 -4.56
CA TYR A 89 -0.71 -3.87 -4.15
C TYR A 89 -0.70 -4.13 -2.65
N ILE A 90 -0.08 -5.21 -2.23
CA ILE A 90 0.29 -5.46 -0.83
C ILE A 90 1.80 -5.28 -0.74
N ILE A 91 2.24 -4.30 0.01
CA ILE A 91 3.64 -3.89 0.12
C ILE A 91 4.10 -4.16 1.54
N ALA A 92 5.18 -4.91 1.71
CA ALA A 92 5.73 -5.28 3.00
C ALA A 92 7.25 -5.41 2.97
N TRP A 93 7.87 -5.39 4.15
CA TRP A 93 9.28 -5.71 4.30
C TRP A 93 9.51 -7.21 4.23
N ASN A 94 10.33 -7.66 3.29
CA ASN A 94 10.79 -9.03 3.19
C ASN A 94 12.14 -9.16 3.93
N SER A 95 12.11 -9.73 5.13
CA SER A 95 13.30 -9.91 5.98
C SER A 95 14.34 -10.84 5.38
N ASP A 96 13.91 -11.86 4.63
CA ASP A 96 14.81 -12.85 4.05
C ASP A 96 15.65 -12.26 2.91
N LYS A 97 15.06 -11.30 2.17
CA LYS A 97 15.70 -10.62 1.06
C LYS A 97 16.30 -9.26 1.45
N GLY A 98 15.91 -8.69 2.60
CA GLY A 98 16.33 -7.36 3.03
C GLY A 98 15.82 -6.23 2.13
N ILE A 99 14.62 -6.36 1.55
CA ILE A 99 14.01 -5.38 0.64
C ILE A 99 12.53 -5.19 0.95
N ILE A 100 11.95 -4.08 0.49
CA ILE A 100 10.51 -3.93 0.42
C ILE A 100 10.03 -4.59 -0.87
N GLU A 101 9.05 -5.50 -0.75
CA GLU A 101 8.41 -6.16 -1.88
C GLU A 101 6.95 -5.75 -1.99
N SER A 102 6.42 -5.77 -3.21
CA SER A 102 4.99 -5.64 -3.47
C SER A 102 4.46 -6.85 -4.23
N TYR A 103 3.24 -7.24 -3.88
CA TYR A 103 2.44 -8.25 -4.56
C TYR A 103 1.22 -7.56 -5.13
N TYR A 104 1.07 -7.58 -6.44
CA TYR A 104 -0.07 -6.99 -7.14
C TYR A 104 -1.03 -8.07 -7.59
N PHE A 105 -2.32 -7.84 -7.34
CA PHE A 105 -3.43 -8.68 -7.77
C PHE A 105 -4.43 -7.81 -8.52
N SER A 106 -4.88 -8.21 -9.71
CA SER A 106 -5.85 -7.46 -10.48
C SER A 106 -7.15 -8.22 -10.70
N THR A 107 -8.22 -7.49 -10.97
CA THR A 107 -9.52 -8.06 -11.38
C THR A 107 -9.42 -8.83 -12.71
N GLY A 108 -8.38 -8.60 -13.52
CA GLY A 108 -8.06 -9.35 -14.72
C GLY A 108 -7.32 -10.67 -14.46
N GLY A 109 -7.07 -11.06 -13.18
CA GLY A 109 -6.36 -12.28 -12.80
C GLY A 109 -4.84 -12.18 -12.90
N GLU A 110 -4.28 -10.99 -13.04
CA GLU A 110 -2.84 -10.80 -13.04
C GLU A 110 -2.29 -10.87 -11.62
N ILE A 111 -1.17 -11.56 -11.45
CA ILE A 111 -0.38 -11.60 -10.22
C ILE A 111 1.05 -11.19 -10.57
N ARG A 112 1.58 -10.19 -9.88
CA ARG A 112 2.93 -9.67 -10.11
C ARG A 112 3.66 -9.45 -8.81
N VAL A 113 4.97 -9.70 -8.81
CA VAL A 113 5.86 -9.44 -7.69
C VAL A 113 6.89 -8.42 -8.13
N SER A 114 7.13 -7.42 -7.31
CA SER A 114 7.99 -6.28 -7.63
C SER A 114 8.83 -5.89 -6.42
N SER A 115 9.99 -5.29 -6.65
CA SER A 115 10.71 -4.56 -5.61
C SER A 115 10.19 -3.14 -5.49
N VAL A 116 10.24 -2.60 -4.27
CA VAL A 116 9.78 -1.24 -3.97
C VAL A 116 10.90 -0.46 -3.31
N ASP A 117 11.18 0.73 -3.85
CA ASP A 117 11.97 1.73 -3.19
C ASP A 117 11.05 2.89 -2.80
N ILE A 118 11.24 3.45 -1.63
CA ILE A 118 10.56 4.65 -1.18
C ILE A 118 11.57 5.64 -0.63
N THR A 119 11.42 6.89 -0.99
CA THR A 119 12.24 8.01 -0.49
C THR A 119 11.39 9.26 -0.41
N ASN A 120 11.35 9.89 0.77
CA ASN A 120 10.62 11.14 1.01
C ASN A 120 9.18 11.11 0.49
N ASN A 121 8.96 11.62 -0.75
CA ASN A 121 7.65 11.78 -1.37
C ASN A 121 7.47 10.92 -2.64
N GLU A 122 8.35 9.94 -2.89
CA GLU A 122 8.31 9.10 -4.09
C GLU A 122 8.34 7.60 -3.75
N ILE A 123 7.38 6.84 -4.28
CA ILE A 123 7.33 5.38 -4.28
C ILE A 123 7.69 4.89 -5.67
N SER A 124 8.68 4.01 -5.79
CA SER A 124 9.12 3.40 -7.04
C SER A 124 8.93 1.89 -6.99
N ILE A 125 8.00 1.37 -7.78
CA ILE A 125 7.70 -0.06 -7.92
C ILE A 125 8.38 -0.56 -9.20
N LYS A 126 9.28 -1.55 -9.09
CA LYS A 126 10.08 -2.09 -10.19
C LYS A 126 9.76 -3.57 -10.40
N GLU A 127 9.40 -3.90 -11.62
CA GLU A 127 9.04 -5.25 -12.04
C GLU A 127 9.92 -5.70 -13.22
N ASP A 128 10.44 -6.92 -13.14
CA ASP A 128 11.22 -7.54 -14.22
C ASP A 128 10.31 -8.42 -15.08
N PHE A 129 10.36 -8.23 -16.41
CA PHE A 129 9.60 -8.98 -17.39
C PHE A 129 10.52 -9.91 -18.18
N SER A 130 10.59 -11.17 -17.81
CA SER A 130 11.45 -12.16 -18.46
C SER A 130 10.92 -12.68 -19.82
N LYS A 131 9.63 -12.51 -20.12
CA LYS A 131 9.00 -13.00 -21.35
C LYS A 131 7.90 -12.04 -21.81
N ASN A 132 8.26 -11.09 -22.65
CA ASN A 132 7.32 -10.09 -23.14
C ASN A 132 7.40 -10.01 -24.68
N LYS A 133 6.24 -10.13 -25.37
CA LYS A 133 6.13 -10.05 -26.83
C LYS A 133 6.50 -8.67 -27.39
N ASN A 134 6.49 -7.63 -26.53
CA ASN A 134 6.72 -6.23 -26.94
C ASN A 134 8.15 -5.75 -26.66
N GLY A 135 9.08 -6.65 -26.28
CA GLY A 135 10.48 -6.29 -25.99
C GLY A 135 10.67 -5.49 -24.69
N ILE A 136 9.64 -5.38 -23.86
CA ILE A 136 9.75 -4.72 -22.55
C ILE A 136 10.52 -5.65 -21.60
N GLN A 137 11.62 -5.17 -21.06
CA GLN A 137 12.48 -5.90 -20.14
C GLN A 137 12.08 -5.65 -18.68
N LYS A 138 11.73 -4.40 -18.36
CA LYS A 138 11.32 -3.96 -17.02
C LYS A 138 10.24 -2.90 -17.09
N VAL A 139 9.43 -2.83 -16.04
CA VAL A 139 8.49 -1.73 -15.82
C VAL A 139 8.86 -1.04 -14.52
N LYS A 140 8.83 0.28 -14.51
CA LYS A 140 8.95 1.11 -13.33
C LYS A 140 7.72 1.99 -13.23
N LYS A 141 6.96 1.85 -12.13
CA LYS A 141 5.86 2.73 -11.77
C LYS A 141 6.34 3.65 -10.65
N ILE A 142 6.11 4.94 -10.80
CA ILE A 142 6.53 5.95 -9.84
C ILE A 142 5.31 6.72 -9.38
N PHE A 143 5.04 6.72 -8.08
CA PHE A 143 4.08 7.60 -7.45
C PHE A 143 4.83 8.68 -6.71
N ARG A 144 4.49 9.96 -6.94
CA ARG A 144 5.09 11.09 -6.25
C ARG A 144 4.01 12.06 -5.76
N LEU A 145 4.11 12.49 -4.52
CA LEU A 145 3.33 13.63 -4.02
C LEU A 145 4.06 14.91 -4.32
N ASP A 146 3.38 15.84 -5.02
CA ASP A 146 3.89 17.18 -5.24
C ASP A 146 3.68 18.09 -4.01
N SER A 147 4.16 19.32 -4.09
CA SER A 147 4.04 20.30 -3.02
C SER A 147 2.60 20.80 -2.80
N GLU A 148 1.71 20.59 -3.76
CA GLU A 148 0.29 21.00 -3.71
C GLU A 148 -0.58 19.84 -3.18
N GLY A 149 -0.01 18.64 -3.00
CA GLY A 149 -0.69 17.45 -2.51
C GLY A 149 -1.38 16.65 -3.59
N SER A 150 -1.06 16.87 -4.86
CA SER A 150 -1.48 16.02 -5.98
C SER A 150 -0.56 14.81 -6.08
N LEU A 151 -1.09 13.70 -6.60
CA LEU A 151 -0.34 12.48 -6.84
C LEU A 151 -0.01 12.36 -8.31
N GLU A 152 1.27 12.38 -8.66
CA GLU A 152 1.76 12.02 -9.98
C GLU A 152 1.98 10.50 -10.06
N ASN A 153 1.57 9.88 -11.16
CA ASN A 153 1.84 8.47 -11.47
C ASN A 153 2.51 8.38 -12.84
N ASN A 154 3.79 8.07 -12.84
CA ASN A 154 4.61 7.93 -14.04
C ASN A 154 4.92 6.45 -14.27
N ILE A 155 4.68 5.95 -15.48
CA ILE A 155 5.08 4.60 -15.89
C ILE A 155 6.18 4.70 -16.94
N LYS A 156 7.26 3.95 -16.70
CA LYS A 156 8.40 3.82 -17.61
C LYS A 156 8.62 2.37 -17.96
N TYR A 157 8.97 2.13 -19.22
CA TYR A 157 9.38 0.82 -19.72
C TYR A 157 10.87 0.81 -20.04
N MET A 158 11.53 -0.29 -19.75
CA MET A 158 12.88 -0.55 -20.25
C MET A 158 12.79 -1.37 -21.54
N ILE A 159 13.25 -0.80 -22.63
CA ILE A 159 13.31 -1.43 -23.95
C ILE A 159 14.74 -1.23 -24.48
N ASN A 160 15.40 -2.30 -24.92
CA ASN A 160 16.80 -2.27 -25.37
C ASN A 160 17.75 -1.61 -24.36
N ASN A 161 17.58 -1.90 -23.08
CA ASN A 161 18.33 -1.32 -21.93
C ASN A 161 18.18 0.20 -21.76
N MET A 162 17.20 0.82 -22.37
CA MET A 162 16.88 2.24 -22.20
C MET A 162 15.51 2.42 -21.56
N TRP A 163 15.41 3.37 -20.61
CA TRP A 163 14.13 3.74 -20.02
C TRP A 163 13.38 4.70 -20.96
N VAL A 164 12.14 4.33 -21.31
CA VAL A 164 11.21 5.13 -22.13
C VAL A 164 10.00 5.48 -21.27
N ASN A 165 9.57 6.72 -21.29
CA ASN A 165 8.32 7.11 -20.66
C ASN A 165 7.15 6.50 -21.43
N SER A 166 6.21 5.91 -20.72
CA SER A 166 4.98 5.36 -21.30
C SER A 166 3.85 6.36 -21.17
N TYR A 167 3.43 6.67 -19.96
CA TYR A 167 2.43 7.70 -19.71
C TYR A 167 2.60 8.28 -18.31
N GLU A 168 1.98 9.45 -18.12
CA GLU A 168 1.90 10.17 -16.89
C GLU A 168 0.44 10.49 -16.58
N MET A 169 0.05 10.38 -15.32
CA MET A 169 -1.26 10.78 -14.83
C MET A 169 -1.08 11.65 -13.60
N ILE A 170 -1.90 12.68 -13.51
CA ILE A 170 -1.99 13.53 -12.33
C ILE A 170 -3.33 13.30 -11.67
N TYR A 171 -3.30 13.03 -10.38
CA TYR A 171 -4.47 12.78 -9.56
C TYR A 171 -4.63 13.90 -8.56
N SER A 172 -5.84 14.43 -8.46
CA SER A 172 -6.22 15.34 -7.39
C SER A 172 -6.72 14.56 -6.18
N ARG A 173 -6.50 15.09 -4.98
CA ARG A 173 -7.05 14.50 -3.77
C ARG A 173 -8.57 14.53 -3.79
N ASN A 174 -9.22 13.38 -3.57
CA ASN A 174 -10.67 13.24 -3.47
C ASN A 174 -11.02 12.17 -2.43
N ASP A 175 -11.09 12.55 -1.17
CA ASP A 175 -11.37 11.62 -0.06
C ASP A 175 -12.80 11.04 -0.10
N SER A 176 -13.70 11.60 -0.92
CA SER A 176 -15.06 11.08 -1.14
C SER A 176 -15.14 10.03 -2.25
N ALA A 177 -14.10 9.87 -3.06
CA ALA A 177 -14.03 8.88 -4.12
C ALA A 177 -14.14 7.45 -3.55
N LYS A 178 -14.82 6.57 -4.28
CA LYS A 178 -15.08 5.20 -3.83
C LYS A 178 -14.33 4.20 -4.68
N ILE A 179 -13.52 3.37 -4.05
CA ILE A 179 -12.97 2.16 -4.66
C ILE A 179 -14.12 1.16 -4.82
N ILE A 180 -14.28 0.64 -6.02
CA ILE A 180 -15.32 -0.33 -6.37
C ILE A 180 -14.66 -1.43 -7.18
N PHE A 181 -14.97 -2.69 -6.87
CA PHE A 181 -14.67 -3.86 -7.68
C PHE A 181 -15.98 -4.50 -8.14
N ARG A 182 -16.04 -5.00 -9.36
CA ARG A 182 -17.17 -5.72 -9.94
C ARG A 182 -16.82 -7.17 -10.23
#